data_964595ed5dde2ea2e59144964c6711a6
#
_entry.id   964595ed5dde2ea2e59144964c6711a6
#
_cell.length_a   1.000
_cell.length_b   1.000
_cell.length_c   1.000
_cell.angle_alpha   90.00
_cell.angle_beta   90.00
_cell.angle_gamma   90.00
#
_symmetry.space_group_name_H-M   'P 1'
#
loop_
_entity.id
_entity.type
_entity.pdbx_description
1 polymer ?
#
loop_
_entity_poly.entity_id
_entity_poly.type
_entity_poly.pdbx_seq_one_letter_code
_entity_poly.pdbx_strand_id
1 'polypeptide(L)'
;MFWSIIVGVFTFGWLFLAILRYRDGVEPDTTHLDHIEVGSFPVDRHNTAVETLFYVLPTIIIAWLLVLALSSNTAVWVIPDAEDSHDMKIYGKQWFWEFEYVDDLTWEDDPSLTGIDVDWSGTTLVINAGSSGAVNATYDNDGKTGVVALDQLTGQGQEEVVIQTREMALVEVTDADGELLHTWMHIPEGHLFSSALSEDMILPCDEDVVFEMHSKPSDDSNPNYVGVQHSFWLPEWGVKEDLVPGLEGGTYMTIMADDPGTFPIRCAEYCGNQHSMMYGQVKIVAAEGT
;
A
#
# COMPACT_ATOMS: atom_id res chain seq x y z
N MET A 1 -19.95 4.62 -6.36
CA MET A 1 -20.96 3.61 -6.74
C MET A 1 -22.38 4.17 -6.90
N PHE A 2 -22.98 4.89 -5.94
CA PHE A 2 -24.33 5.44 -6.01
C PHE A 2 -24.56 6.35 -7.26
N TRP A 3 -23.70 7.33 -7.49
CA TRP A 3 -23.80 8.23 -8.64
C TRP A 3 -23.63 7.54 -10.00
N SER A 4 -22.79 6.50 -10.06
CA SER A 4 -22.60 5.70 -11.30
C SER A 4 -23.88 4.94 -11.67
N ILE A 5 -24.64 4.47 -10.67
CA ILE A 5 -25.93 3.80 -10.90
C ILE A 5 -26.95 4.81 -11.46
N ILE A 6 -27.03 6.01 -10.88
CA ILE A 6 -27.94 7.06 -11.36
C ILE A 6 -27.66 7.40 -12.81
N VAL A 7 -26.40 7.68 -13.15
CA VAL A 7 -25.98 7.99 -14.52
C VAL A 7 -26.27 6.81 -15.44
N GLY A 8 -25.97 5.58 -15.01
CA GLY A 8 -26.25 4.37 -15.78
C GLY A 8 -27.75 4.19 -16.08
N VAL A 9 -28.60 4.31 -15.07
CA VAL A 9 -30.06 4.19 -15.23
C VAL A 9 -30.58 5.26 -16.21
N PHE A 10 -30.12 6.51 -16.08
CA PHE A 10 -30.53 7.59 -17.00
C PHE A 10 -30.07 7.29 -18.42
N THR A 11 -28.82 6.95 -18.62
CA THR A 11 -28.23 6.73 -19.96
C THR A 11 -28.86 5.51 -20.66
N PHE A 12 -28.91 4.37 -19.95
CA PHE A 12 -29.51 3.16 -20.53
C PHE A 12 -31.02 3.27 -20.68
N GLY A 13 -31.71 3.94 -19.76
CA GLY A 13 -33.13 4.22 -19.88
C GLY A 13 -33.45 5.07 -21.14
N TRP A 14 -32.66 6.11 -21.37
CA TRP A 14 -32.79 6.94 -22.56
C TRP A 14 -32.52 6.16 -23.86
N LEU A 15 -31.43 5.37 -23.86
CA LEU A 15 -31.10 4.53 -25.03
C LEU A 15 -32.20 3.51 -25.32
N PHE A 16 -32.73 2.85 -24.26
CA PHE A 16 -33.81 1.88 -24.41
C PHE A 16 -35.10 2.52 -24.98
N LEU A 17 -35.47 3.69 -24.49
CA LEU A 17 -36.61 4.47 -25.03
C LEU A 17 -36.39 4.84 -26.50
N ALA A 18 -35.16 5.25 -26.86
CA ALA A 18 -34.81 5.57 -28.23
C ALA A 18 -34.95 4.35 -29.16
N ILE A 19 -34.43 3.19 -28.72
CA ILE A 19 -34.55 1.93 -29.47
C ILE A 19 -36.03 1.53 -29.68
N LEU A 20 -36.85 1.64 -28.64
CA LEU A 20 -38.27 1.30 -28.74
C LEU A 20 -39.04 2.26 -29.66
N ARG A 21 -38.71 3.56 -29.59
CA ARG A 21 -39.45 4.62 -30.35
C ARG A 21 -39.07 4.66 -31.82
N TYR A 22 -37.79 4.39 -32.15
CA TYR A 22 -37.23 4.53 -33.49
C TYR A 22 -36.85 3.22 -34.20
N ARG A 23 -37.38 2.08 -33.71
CA ARG A 23 -37.15 0.77 -34.32
C ARG A 23 -37.85 0.65 -35.69
N ASP A 24 -37.32 -0.21 -36.54
CA ASP A 24 -37.94 -0.53 -37.82
C ASP A 24 -39.40 -0.99 -37.65
N GLY A 25 -40.30 -0.47 -38.51
CA GLY A 25 -41.72 -0.77 -38.50
C GLY A 25 -42.57 0.07 -37.54
N VAL A 26 -41.97 1.01 -36.84
CA VAL A 26 -42.70 2.05 -36.08
C VAL A 26 -42.68 3.33 -36.90
N GLU A 27 -43.84 3.83 -37.27
CA GLU A 27 -43.92 5.13 -37.90
C GLU A 27 -43.47 6.23 -36.94
N PRO A 28 -42.47 7.07 -37.33
CA PRO A 28 -42.02 8.15 -36.47
C PRO A 28 -43.11 9.19 -36.28
N ASP A 29 -43.27 9.69 -35.06
CA ASP A 29 -44.12 10.82 -34.77
C ASP A 29 -43.52 12.09 -35.41
N THR A 30 -44.10 12.52 -36.50
CA THR A 30 -43.63 13.68 -37.27
C THR A 30 -44.43 14.96 -36.95
N THR A 31 -45.36 14.94 -36.01
CA THR A 31 -46.25 16.05 -35.69
C THR A 31 -45.55 17.34 -35.24
N HIS A 32 -44.27 17.24 -34.86
CA HIS A 32 -43.46 18.39 -34.44
C HIS A 32 -42.33 18.73 -35.40
N LEU A 33 -42.30 18.11 -36.59
CA LEU A 33 -41.19 18.22 -37.53
C LEU A 33 -41.54 19.05 -38.78
N ASP A 34 -42.73 19.70 -38.81
CA ASP A 34 -43.21 20.49 -39.96
C ASP A 34 -42.29 21.65 -40.36
N HIS A 35 -41.36 22.02 -39.45
CA HIS A 35 -40.36 23.06 -39.68
C HIS A 35 -38.99 22.51 -40.13
N ILE A 36 -38.82 21.18 -40.23
CA ILE A 36 -37.57 20.54 -40.64
C ILE A 36 -37.69 20.03 -42.08
N GLU A 37 -36.94 20.66 -42.96
CA GLU A 37 -36.79 20.19 -44.34
C GLU A 37 -35.54 19.33 -44.47
N VAL A 38 -35.68 18.16 -45.12
CA VAL A 38 -34.54 17.25 -45.35
C VAL A 38 -33.52 17.94 -46.26
N GLY A 39 -32.28 18.05 -45.78
CA GLY A 39 -31.18 18.70 -46.48
C GLY A 39 -31.04 20.20 -46.19
N SER A 40 -31.93 20.81 -45.40
CA SER A 40 -31.77 22.17 -44.89
C SER A 40 -31.14 22.21 -43.52
N PHE A 41 -30.39 23.27 -43.21
CA PHE A 41 -29.87 23.47 -41.87
C PHE A 41 -30.99 23.92 -40.92
N PRO A 42 -31.02 23.48 -39.65
CA PRO A 42 -31.99 23.94 -38.65
C PRO A 42 -31.98 25.46 -38.51
N VAL A 43 -33.19 26.07 -38.42
CA VAL A 43 -33.34 27.52 -38.23
C VAL A 43 -32.78 27.95 -36.89
N ASP A 44 -33.06 27.17 -35.85
CA ASP A 44 -32.53 27.40 -34.50
C ASP A 44 -31.20 26.66 -34.32
N ARG A 45 -30.09 27.38 -34.46
CA ARG A 45 -28.73 26.82 -34.35
C ARG A 45 -28.12 27.03 -32.99
N HIS A 46 -28.72 27.88 -32.18
CA HIS A 46 -28.20 28.29 -30.89
C HIS A 46 -29.28 28.26 -29.80
N ASN A 47 -28.96 27.67 -28.67
CA ASN A 47 -29.77 27.78 -27.47
C ASN A 47 -28.83 28.18 -26.33
N THR A 48 -28.73 29.48 -26.07
CA THR A 48 -27.80 30.06 -25.09
C THR A 48 -27.96 29.45 -23.70
N ALA A 49 -29.18 29.08 -23.29
CA ALA A 49 -29.39 28.48 -21.98
C ALA A 49 -28.78 27.08 -21.88
N VAL A 50 -29.00 26.25 -22.92
CA VAL A 50 -28.43 24.89 -22.97
C VAL A 50 -26.90 24.94 -23.11
N GLU A 51 -26.39 25.81 -23.99
CA GLU A 51 -24.96 26.02 -24.19
C GLU A 51 -24.28 26.47 -22.89
N THR A 52 -24.87 27.46 -22.19
CA THR A 52 -24.37 27.93 -20.91
C THR A 52 -24.34 26.79 -19.87
N LEU A 53 -25.40 25.97 -19.82
CA LEU A 53 -25.44 24.83 -18.91
C LEU A 53 -24.32 23.83 -19.17
N PHE A 54 -24.05 23.55 -20.47
CA PHE A 54 -22.96 22.61 -20.85
C PHE A 54 -21.56 23.14 -20.55
N TYR A 55 -21.35 24.43 -20.39
CA TYR A 55 -20.08 24.99 -19.95
C TYR A 55 -20.01 25.11 -18.42
N VAL A 56 -21.03 25.65 -17.77
CA VAL A 56 -21.00 25.97 -16.36
C VAL A 56 -21.00 24.72 -15.48
N LEU A 57 -21.91 23.77 -15.78
CA LEU A 57 -22.04 22.56 -14.95
C LEU A 57 -20.76 21.70 -14.95
N PRO A 58 -20.16 21.34 -16.10
CA PRO A 58 -18.89 20.60 -16.09
C PRO A 58 -17.75 21.38 -15.45
N THR A 59 -17.69 22.70 -15.63
CA THR A 59 -16.65 23.53 -15.02
C THR A 59 -16.72 23.50 -13.50
N ILE A 60 -17.93 23.58 -12.92
CA ILE A 60 -18.12 23.47 -11.46
C ILE A 60 -17.68 22.07 -10.97
N ILE A 61 -18.08 21.02 -11.68
CA ILE A 61 -17.72 19.65 -11.33
C ILE A 61 -16.18 19.46 -11.40
N ILE A 62 -15.55 19.95 -12.45
CA ILE A 62 -14.09 19.84 -12.62
C ILE A 62 -13.37 20.63 -11.52
N ALA A 63 -13.82 21.85 -11.20
CA ALA A 63 -13.23 22.63 -10.14
C ALA A 63 -13.34 21.93 -8.76
N TRP A 64 -14.49 21.32 -8.48
CA TRP A 64 -14.67 20.53 -7.27
C TRP A 64 -13.77 19.29 -7.24
N LEU A 65 -13.72 18.52 -8.32
CA LEU A 65 -12.84 17.36 -8.44
C LEU A 65 -11.35 17.74 -8.33
N LEU A 66 -10.97 18.90 -8.88
CA LEU A 66 -9.60 19.40 -8.76
C LEU A 66 -9.21 19.65 -7.28
N VAL A 67 -10.11 20.27 -6.50
CA VAL A 67 -9.86 20.50 -5.07
C VAL A 67 -9.68 19.17 -4.33
N LEU A 68 -10.55 18.18 -4.60
CA LEU A 68 -10.42 16.85 -4.00
C LEU A 68 -9.13 16.14 -4.43
N ALA A 69 -8.78 16.22 -5.71
CA ALA A 69 -7.56 15.63 -6.24
C ALA A 69 -6.30 16.25 -5.64
N LEU A 70 -6.25 17.57 -5.48
CA LEU A 70 -5.12 18.24 -4.85
C LEU A 70 -4.99 17.85 -3.37
N SER A 71 -6.10 17.75 -2.64
CA SER A 71 -6.09 17.30 -1.25
C SER A 71 -5.59 15.86 -1.10
N SER A 72 -6.05 14.96 -1.96
CA SER A 72 -5.57 13.56 -1.97
C SER A 72 -4.11 13.46 -2.39
N ASN A 73 -3.69 14.28 -3.34
CA ASN A 73 -2.33 14.26 -3.86
C ASN A 73 -1.30 14.70 -2.81
N THR A 74 -1.63 15.67 -1.95
CA THR A 74 -0.74 16.12 -0.88
C THR A 74 -0.47 15.04 0.15
N ALA A 75 -1.39 14.14 0.41
CA ALA A 75 -1.20 13.02 1.33
C ALA A 75 -0.17 11.97 0.86
N VAL A 76 0.16 11.95 -0.44
CA VAL A 76 1.09 10.96 -1.03
C VAL A 76 2.43 11.59 -1.44
N TRP A 77 2.42 12.87 -1.83
CA TRP A 77 3.58 13.54 -2.43
C TRP A 77 4.27 14.56 -1.53
N VAL A 78 3.69 14.87 -0.38
CA VAL A 78 4.39 15.67 0.64
C VAL A 78 5.23 14.71 1.47
N ILE A 79 6.55 14.85 1.35
CA ILE A 79 7.50 14.09 2.17
C ILE A 79 7.48 14.73 3.56
N PRO A 80 7.11 13.98 4.62
CA PRO A 80 7.18 14.46 6.00
C PRO A 80 8.63 14.74 6.41
N ASP A 81 8.80 15.45 7.53
CA ASP A 81 10.13 15.65 8.10
C ASP A 81 10.67 14.30 8.62
N ALA A 82 11.97 14.06 8.48
CA ALA A 82 12.61 12.79 8.85
C ALA A 82 12.51 12.42 10.34
N GLU A 83 12.11 13.37 11.20
CA GLU A 83 11.85 13.13 12.63
C GLU A 83 10.46 12.51 12.87
N ASP A 84 9.57 12.58 11.85
CA ASP A 84 8.16 12.17 11.94
C ASP A 84 7.83 11.01 10.99
N SER A 85 8.84 10.37 10.39
CA SER A 85 8.63 9.28 9.42
C SER A 85 9.68 8.19 9.52
N HIS A 86 9.35 6.99 9.04
CA HIS A 86 10.31 5.92 8.79
C HIS A 86 10.73 5.94 7.32
N ASP A 87 12.04 5.79 7.07
CA ASP A 87 12.59 5.80 5.73
C ASP A 87 12.94 4.39 5.25
N MET A 88 12.52 4.07 4.03
CA MET A 88 12.84 2.82 3.37
C MET A 88 13.33 3.05 1.94
N LYS A 89 14.25 2.20 1.46
CA LYS A 89 14.61 2.13 0.05
C LYS A 89 14.02 0.91 -0.61
N ILE A 90 13.48 1.13 -1.82
CA ILE A 90 12.89 0.08 -2.63
C ILE A 90 13.64 -0.02 -3.95
N TYR A 91 14.14 -1.21 -4.24
CA TYR A 91 14.83 -1.49 -5.49
C TYR A 91 14.00 -2.43 -6.36
N GLY A 92 13.54 -1.93 -7.52
CA GLY A 92 12.90 -2.76 -8.54
C GLY A 92 13.95 -3.42 -9.43
N LYS A 93 14.01 -4.73 -9.40
CA LYS A 93 14.87 -5.57 -10.25
C LYS A 93 14.03 -6.53 -11.09
N GLN A 94 14.55 -7.04 -12.19
CA GLN A 94 13.83 -8.03 -13.00
C GLN A 94 13.98 -9.43 -12.36
N TRP A 95 12.96 -10.02 -11.71
CA TRP A 95 11.55 -9.61 -11.55
C TRP A 95 11.15 -9.77 -10.09
N PHE A 96 11.79 -9.04 -9.22
CA PHE A 96 11.58 -9.06 -7.78
C PHE A 96 11.83 -7.68 -7.17
N TRP A 97 11.40 -7.51 -5.93
CA TRP A 97 11.63 -6.32 -5.13
C TRP A 97 12.70 -6.60 -4.09
N GLU A 98 13.61 -5.66 -3.87
CA GLU A 98 14.46 -5.61 -2.67
C GLU A 98 14.04 -4.40 -1.84
N PHE A 99 14.09 -4.57 -0.55
CA PHE A 99 13.70 -3.58 0.44
C PHE A 99 14.84 -3.38 1.44
N GLU A 100 15.14 -2.14 1.77
CA GLU A 100 16.18 -1.77 2.74
C GLU A 100 15.57 -0.78 3.73
N TYR A 101 15.63 -1.12 5.02
CA TYR A 101 15.26 -0.19 6.09
C TYR A 101 16.40 0.80 6.27
N VAL A 102 16.08 2.09 6.23
CA VAL A 102 17.06 3.16 6.45
C VAL A 102 17.21 3.46 7.93
N ASP A 103 16.10 3.30 8.67
CA ASP A 103 16.03 3.51 10.11
C ASP A 103 15.81 2.20 10.86
N ASP A 104 16.15 2.19 12.14
CA ASP A 104 15.76 1.11 13.05
C ASP A 104 14.24 1.13 13.26
N LEU A 105 13.59 -0.01 13.06
CA LEU A 105 12.17 -0.21 13.39
C LEU A 105 12.08 -1.21 14.56
N THR A 106 11.54 -0.79 15.67
CA THR A 106 11.19 -1.69 16.79
C THR A 106 9.68 -1.65 16.96
N TRP A 107 9.07 -2.83 16.96
CA TRP A 107 7.64 -2.99 17.17
C TRP A 107 7.38 -4.02 18.27
N GLU A 108 6.38 -3.78 19.09
CA GLU A 108 5.94 -4.66 20.16
C GLU A 108 4.41 -4.59 20.29
N ASP A 109 3.75 -5.71 20.53
CA ASP A 109 2.35 -5.71 20.96
C ASP A 109 2.22 -4.95 22.28
N ASP A 110 1.15 -4.14 22.43
CA ASP A 110 0.99 -3.29 23.61
C ASP A 110 1.13 -4.09 24.93
N PRO A 111 2.19 -3.86 25.72
CA PRO A 111 2.41 -4.56 26.99
C PRO A 111 1.29 -4.29 28.00
N SER A 112 0.57 -3.18 27.90
CA SER A 112 -0.56 -2.87 28.79
C SER A 112 -1.78 -3.74 28.52
N LEU A 113 -1.96 -4.21 27.29
CA LEU A 113 -3.05 -5.09 26.87
C LEU A 113 -2.70 -6.57 27.07
N THR A 114 -1.50 -6.96 26.70
CA THR A 114 -1.06 -8.36 26.77
C THR A 114 -0.58 -8.75 28.17
N GLY A 115 -0.11 -7.79 28.96
CA GLY A 115 0.56 -8.02 30.24
C GLY A 115 1.94 -8.66 30.10
N ILE A 116 2.54 -8.56 28.91
CA ILE A 116 3.83 -9.12 28.54
C ILE A 116 4.73 -7.97 28.08
N ASP A 117 5.98 -7.99 28.53
CA ASP A 117 7.02 -7.00 28.20
C ASP A 117 8.27 -7.76 27.79
N VAL A 118 8.87 -7.37 26.68
CA VAL A 118 10.06 -7.99 26.09
C VAL A 118 11.16 -6.95 25.97
N ASP A 119 12.27 -7.18 26.65
CA ASP A 119 13.50 -6.38 26.52
C ASP A 119 14.61 -7.25 25.96
N TRP A 120 15.02 -6.95 24.74
CA TRP A 120 16.20 -7.59 24.14
C TRP A 120 17.23 -6.53 23.80
N SER A 121 18.01 -6.19 24.81
CA SER A 121 19.06 -5.20 24.67
C SER A 121 20.45 -5.82 24.82
N GLY A 122 21.35 -5.51 23.90
CA GLY A 122 22.74 -5.96 23.91
C GLY A 122 22.89 -7.49 23.81
N THR A 123 23.13 -8.18 24.91
CA THR A 123 23.41 -9.63 24.91
C THR A 123 22.35 -10.45 25.66
N THR A 124 21.27 -9.84 26.11
CA THR A 124 20.33 -10.53 27.01
C THR A 124 18.89 -10.26 26.55
N LEU A 125 18.17 -11.33 26.31
CA LEU A 125 16.72 -11.33 26.14
C LEU A 125 16.04 -11.52 27.48
N VAL A 126 15.21 -10.61 27.90
CA VAL A 126 14.43 -10.66 29.16
C VAL A 126 12.95 -10.57 28.82
N ILE A 127 12.14 -11.45 29.41
CA ILE A 127 10.71 -11.50 29.21
C ILE A 127 10.01 -11.44 30.56
N ASN A 128 9.05 -10.53 30.69
CA ASN A 128 8.20 -10.37 31.87
C ASN A 128 6.74 -10.54 31.46
N ALA A 129 6.20 -11.72 31.63
CA ALA A 129 4.84 -12.08 31.23
C ALA A 129 3.83 -12.11 32.40
N GLY A 130 4.27 -11.87 33.61
CA GLY A 130 3.41 -11.75 34.80
C GLY A 130 2.40 -12.88 34.93
N SER A 131 1.13 -12.55 34.93
CA SER A 131 0.01 -13.51 35.04
C SER A 131 -0.72 -13.76 33.72
N SER A 132 -0.10 -13.47 32.57
CA SER A 132 -0.70 -13.62 31.24
C SER A 132 -1.04 -15.06 30.84
N GLY A 133 -0.44 -16.05 31.53
CA GLY A 133 -0.56 -17.47 31.16
C GLY A 133 0.50 -17.94 30.16
N ALA A 134 1.43 -17.07 29.80
CA ALA A 134 2.55 -17.41 28.93
C ALA A 134 3.45 -18.50 29.54
N VAL A 135 3.93 -19.39 28.69
CA VAL A 135 4.77 -20.54 29.10
C VAL A 135 6.13 -20.50 28.48
N ASN A 136 6.22 -20.11 27.22
CA ASN A 136 7.44 -20.06 26.46
C ASN A 136 7.49 -18.78 25.58
N ALA A 137 8.72 -18.35 25.30
CA ALA A 137 8.98 -17.42 24.22
C ALA A 137 9.97 -18.06 23.26
N THR A 138 9.66 -18.01 21.98
CA THR A 138 10.58 -18.37 20.90
C THR A 138 11.25 -17.11 20.40
N TYR A 139 12.53 -17.21 20.07
CA TYR A 139 13.23 -16.11 19.41
C TYR A 139 13.93 -16.59 18.14
N ASP A 140 14.03 -15.69 17.17
CA ASP A 140 14.83 -15.83 15.96
C ASP A 140 15.62 -14.55 15.73
N ASN A 141 16.91 -14.69 15.49
CA ASN A 141 17.77 -13.61 15.05
C ASN A 141 18.81 -14.18 14.09
N ASP A 142 18.65 -13.93 12.81
CA ASP A 142 19.52 -14.43 11.74
C ASP A 142 19.71 -15.97 11.81
N GLY A 143 18.60 -16.71 11.97
CA GLY A 143 18.62 -18.17 12.08
C GLY A 143 19.16 -18.71 13.40
N LYS A 144 19.55 -17.86 14.33
CA LYS A 144 19.76 -18.25 15.73
C LYS A 144 18.43 -18.32 16.44
N THR A 145 17.84 -19.48 16.43
CA THR A 145 16.56 -19.73 17.07
C THR A 145 16.74 -20.40 18.43
N GLY A 146 15.87 -20.09 19.36
CA GLY A 146 15.83 -20.74 20.67
C GLY A 146 14.47 -20.57 21.34
N VAL A 147 14.39 -21.14 22.55
CA VAL A 147 13.18 -21.08 23.37
C VAL A 147 13.55 -20.70 24.79
N VAL A 148 12.97 -19.61 25.27
CA VAL A 148 13.07 -19.20 26.68
C VAL A 148 11.87 -19.74 27.42
N ALA A 149 12.09 -20.65 28.38
CA ALA A 149 11.04 -21.14 29.24
C ALA A 149 10.74 -20.10 30.34
N LEU A 150 9.47 -19.75 30.52
CA LEU A 150 9.05 -18.82 31.55
C LEU A 150 8.74 -19.53 32.86
N ASP A 151 9.16 -18.94 33.96
CA ASP A 151 8.82 -19.43 35.29
C ASP A 151 7.31 -19.30 35.56
N GLN A 152 6.65 -20.39 35.84
CA GLN A 152 5.17 -20.43 35.94
C GLN A 152 4.60 -19.67 37.16
N LEU A 153 5.44 -19.27 38.12
CA LEU A 153 5.01 -18.50 39.27
C LEU A 153 5.23 -17.00 39.11
N THR A 154 6.32 -16.62 38.41
CA THR A 154 6.70 -15.21 38.23
C THR A 154 6.39 -14.70 36.82
N GLY A 155 6.22 -15.58 35.84
CA GLY A 155 6.09 -15.24 34.44
C GLY A 155 7.38 -14.68 33.84
N GLN A 156 8.52 -14.93 34.43
CA GLN A 156 9.82 -14.38 34.01
C GLN A 156 10.65 -15.40 33.26
N GLY A 157 11.35 -14.95 32.23
CA GLY A 157 12.32 -15.70 31.46
C GLY A 157 13.51 -14.84 31.08
N GLN A 158 14.67 -15.45 30.97
CA GLN A 158 15.90 -14.77 30.55
C GLN A 158 16.80 -15.73 29.78
N GLU A 159 17.41 -15.23 28.71
CA GLU A 159 18.40 -15.95 27.91
C GLU A 159 19.53 -15.01 27.48
N GLU A 160 20.77 -15.51 27.46
CA GLU A 160 21.89 -14.74 26.89
C GLU A 160 22.01 -15.00 25.40
N VAL A 161 21.54 -14.06 24.58
CA VAL A 161 21.56 -14.14 23.12
C VAL A 161 21.99 -12.80 22.56
N VAL A 162 23.09 -12.78 21.84
CA VAL A 162 23.57 -11.56 21.17
C VAL A 162 22.75 -11.30 19.93
N ILE A 163 22.13 -10.11 19.85
CA ILE A 163 21.48 -9.65 18.61
C ILE A 163 22.54 -9.48 17.52
N GLN A 164 22.31 -10.08 16.37
CA GLN A 164 23.17 -9.89 15.19
C GLN A 164 22.91 -8.51 14.59
N THR A 165 23.97 -7.87 14.13
CA THR A 165 23.88 -6.57 13.46
C THR A 165 23.27 -6.75 12.06
N ARG A 166 22.32 -5.88 11.71
CA ARG A 166 21.63 -5.83 10.40
C ARG A 166 20.68 -6.99 10.07
N GLU A 167 20.40 -7.85 11.04
CA GLU A 167 19.44 -8.94 10.87
C GLU A 167 18.21 -8.68 11.75
N MET A 168 17.04 -9.02 11.25
CA MET A 168 15.79 -8.88 12.00
C MET A 168 15.81 -9.82 13.22
N ALA A 169 15.40 -9.30 14.36
CA ALA A 169 15.17 -10.07 15.57
C ALA A 169 13.67 -10.16 15.87
N LEU A 170 13.17 -11.35 16.13
CA LEU A 170 11.78 -11.66 16.42
C LEU A 170 11.66 -12.44 17.71
N VAL A 171 10.70 -12.07 18.54
CA VAL A 171 10.30 -12.83 19.75
C VAL A 171 8.79 -13.04 19.71
N GLU A 172 8.37 -14.29 19.85
CA GLU A 172 6.97 -14.68 19.92
C GLU A 172 6.72 -15.39 21.26
N VAL A 173 5.80 -14.85 22.06
CA VAL A 173 5.44 -15.41 23.38
C VAL A 173 4.13 -16.17 23.25
N THR A 174 4.13 -17.44 23.73
CA THR A 174 3.00 -18.34 23.59
C THR A 174 2.54 -18.90 24.92
N ASP A 175 1.26 -19.31 24.98
CA ASP A 175 0.70 -20.08 26.09
C ASP A 175 1.02 -21.59 26.01
N ALA A 176 0.43 -22.38 26.92
CA ALA A 176 0.63 -23.83 27.00
C ALA A 176 0.03 -24.60 25.80
N ASP A 177 -0.95 -24.03 25.12
CA ASP A 177 -1.61 -24.59 23.96
C ASP A 177 -0.91 -24.17 22.64
N GLY A 178 0.10 -23.28 22.75
CA GLY A 178 0.86 -22.74 21.62
C GLY A 178 0.16 -21.58 20.93
N GLU A 179 -0.82 -20.95 21.56
CA GLU A 179 -1.46 -19.75 21.05
C GLU A 179 -0.55 -18.54 21.26
N LEU A 180 -0.40 -17.70 20.25
CA LEU A 180 0.43 -16.50 20.27
C LEU A 180 -0.24 -15.44 21.16
N LEU A 181 0.49 -14.97 22.17
CA LEU A 181 0.02 -13.97 23.13
C LEU A 181 0.64 -12.60 22.93
N HIS A 182 1.87 -12.55 22.40
CA HIS A 182 2.64 -11.31 22.28
C HIS A 182 3.78 -11.48 21.28
N THR A 183 4.02 -10.44 20.49
CA THR A 183 5.13 -10.37 19.52
C THR A 183 5.95 -9.13 19.81
N TRP A 184 7.26 -9.28 19.73
CA TRP A 184 8.24 -8.20 19.71
C TRP A 184 9.19 -8.42 18.55
N MET A 185 9.54 -7.36 17.82
CA MET A 185 10.56 -7.43 16.77
C MET A 185 11.40 -6.17 16.71
N HIS A 186 12.63 -6.35 16.21
CA HIS A 186 13.53 -5.27 15.86
C HIS A 186 14.07 -5.51 14.46
N ILE A 187 13.96 -4.51 13.62
CA ILE A 187 14.51 -4.49 12.27
C ILE A 187 15.56 -3.37 12.25
N PRO A 188 16.85 -3.70 12.20
CA PRO A 188 17.91 -2.71 12.33
C PRO A 188 18.13 -1.93 11.03
N GLU A 189 18.68 -0.73 11.18
CA GLU A 189 19.19 0.07 10.06
C GLU A 189 20.06 -0.76 9.10
N GLY A 190 19.78 -0.64 7.80
CA GLY A 190 20.50 -1.35 6.75
C GLY A 190 20.11 -2.81 6.58
N HIS A 191 19.04 -3.28 7.24
CA HIS A 191 18.45 -4.59 6.96
C HIS A 191 17.92 -4.63 5.53
N LEU A 192 18.43 -5.58 4.74
CA LEU A 192 18.09 -5.77 3.33
C LEU A 192 17.45 -7.15 3.13
N PHE A 193 16.29 -7.18 2.53
CA PHE A 193 15.58 -8.41 2.22
C PHE A 193 14.93 -8.38 0.83
N SER A 194 14.45 -9.53 0.36
CA SER A 194 13.98 -9.68 -1.01
C SER A 194 12.68 -10.45 -1.10
N SER A 195 11.74 -9.94 -1.86
CA SER A 195 10.50 -10.65 -2.19
C SER A 195 10.75 -11.97 -2.94
N ALA A 196 11.93 -12.17 -3.54
CA ALA A 196 12.33 -13.43 -4.16
C ALA A 196 12.53 -14.56 -3.14
N LEU A 197 12.78 -14.21 -1.85
CA LEU A 197 12.93 -15.15 -0.74
C LEU A 197 11.62 -15.35 0.04
N SER A 198 10.52 -14.77 -0.44
CA SER A 198 9.19 -14.79 0.19
C SER A 198 9.16 -14.11 1.57
N GLU A 199 10.01 -13.11 1.76
CA GLU A 199 10.01 -12.25 2.92
C GLU A 199 9.04 -11.08 2.71
N ASP A 200 8.26 -10.76 3.73
CA ASP A 200 7.29 -9.67 3.70
C ASP A 200 7.95 -8.36 4.13
N MET A 201 7.60 -7.26 3.46
CA MET A 201 7.92 -5.93 3.96
C MET A 201 7.06 -5.65 5.19
N ILE A 202 7.64 -5.16 6.27
CA ILE A 202 6.92 -4.87 7.51
C ILE A 202 6.87 -3.36 7.70
N LEU A 203 5.69 -2.81 7.93
CA LEU A 203 5.47 -1.38 8.17
C LEU A 203 4.61 -1.17 9.42
N PRO A 204 4.86 -0.09 10.18
CA PRO A 204 3.99 0.31 11.28
C PRO A 204 2.65 0.84 10.75
N CYS A 205 1.58 0.63 11.53
CA CYS A 205 0.28 1.22 11.31
C CYS A 205 0.25 2.66 11.85
N ASP A 206 -0.51 3.54 11.19
CA ASP A 206 -0.71 4.94 11.59
C ASP A 206 0.56 5.81 11.70
N GLU A 207 1.66 5.37 11.08
CA GLU A 207 2.90 6.11 10.98
C GLU A 207 3.26 6.41 9.53
N ASP A 208 3.86 7.57 9.28
CA ASP A 208 4.32 7.92 7.94
C ASP A 208 5.58 7.12 7.57
N VAL A 209 5.54 6.49 6.41
CA VAL A 209 6.69 5.78 5.81
C VAL A 209 7.03 6.40 4.47
N VAL A 210 8.26 6.83 4.32
CA VAL A 210 8.80 7.40 3.08
C VAL A 210 9.56 6.32 2.31
N PHE A 211 9.18 6.10 1.07
CA PHE A 211 9.88 5.23 0.14
C PHE A 211 10.75 6.03 -0.82
N GLU A 212 12.05 5.80 -0.78
CA GLU A 212 12.99 6.17 -1.83
C GLU A 212 13.14 5.00 -2.80
N MET A 213 12.75 5.16 -4.06
CA MET A 213 12.58 4.05 -4.98
C MET A 213 13.49 4.16 -6.20
N HIS A 214 14.19 3.07 -6.51
CA HIS A 214 15.16 2.97 -7.60
C HIS A 214 14.91 1.76 -8.48
N SER A 215 15.02 1.93 -9.80
CA SER A 215 15.22 0.80 -10.70
C SER A 215 16.68 0.41 -10.73
N LYS A 216 16.97 -0.87 -10.52
CA LYS A 216 18.32 -1.45 -10.54
C LYS A 216 18.40 -2.60 -11.54
N PRO A 217 19.56 -2.84 -12.17
CA PRO A 217 19.77 -4.06 -12.93
C PRO A 217 19.71 -5.29 -12.01
N SER A 218 19.21 -6.40 -12.53
CA SER A 218 19.29 -7.70 -11.84
C SER A 218 20.68 -8.33 -11.91
N ASP A 219 21.53 -7.84 -12.80
CA ASP A 219 22.91 -8.28 -13.01
C ASP A 219 23.80 -7.05 -13.23
N ASP A 220 24.70 -6.83 -12.30
CA ASP A 220 25.66 -5.71 -12.33
C ASP A 220 26.88 -5.95 -13.22
N SER A 221 26.94 -7.07 -13.94
CA SER A 221 28.07 -7.42 -14.82
C SER A 221 28.22 -6.50 -16.04
N ASN A 222 27.13 -5.82 -16.44
CA ASN A 222 27.13 -4.86 -17.54
C ASN A 222 26.91 -3.42 -17.02
N PRO A 223 27.96 -2.60 -16.90
CA PRO A 223 27.84 -1.24 -16.36
C PRO A 223 27.04 -0.27 -17.24
N ASN A 224 26.70 -0.67 -18.48
CA ASN A 224 25.83 0.13 -19.35
C ASN A 224 24.34 -0.25 -19.24
N TYR A 225 24.01 -1.27 -18.49
CA TYR A 225 22.65 -1.68 -18.25
C TYR A 225 22.17 -1.13 -16.91
N VAL A 226 21.28 -0.16 -16.95
CA VAL A 226 20.78 0.56 -15.76
C VAL A 226 19.46 0.01 -15.23
N GLY A 227 18.99 -1.11 -15.74
CA GLY A 227 17.71 -1.71 -15.38
C GLY A 227 16.60 -1.38 -16.38
N VAL A 228 15.38 -1.72 -16.02
CA VAL A 228 14.15 -1.40 -16.76
C VAL A 228 13.18 -0.66 -15.86
N GLN A 229 12.22 0.05 -16.44
CA GLN A 229 11.19 0.71 -15.66
C GLN A 229 10.32 -0.31 -14.94
N HIS A 230 9.99 -0.01 -13.70
CA HIS A 230 9.02 -0.69 -12.86
C HIS A 230 8.03 0.33 -12.30
N SER A 231 6.93 -0.12 -11.73
CA SER A 231 6.06 0.74 -10.93
C SER A 231 5.68 0.00 -9.65
N PHE A 232 6.06 0.54 -8.51
CA PHE A 232 5.71 0.00 -7.21
C PHE A 232 4.27 0.38 -6.91
N TRP A 233 3.41 -0.60 -6.77
CA TRP A 233 1.99 -0.42 -6.59
C TRP A 233 1.49 -1.13 -5.34
N LEU A 234 0.83 -0.36 -4.49
CA LEU A 234 0.10 -0.82 -3.32
C LEU A 234 -1.41 -0.75 -3.61
N PRO A 235 -2.01 -1.85 -4.10
CA PRO A 235 -3.41 -1.86 -4.55
C PRO A 235 -4.42 -1.47 -3.47
N GLU A 236 -4.16 -1.82 -2.21
CA GLU A 236 -5.05 -1.56 -1.08
C GLU A 236 -5.28 -0.05 -0.90
N TRP A 237 -4.21 0.71 -0.91
CA TRP A 237 -4.26 2.17 -0.78
C TRP A 237 -4.46 2.89 -2.12
N GLY A 238 -4.44 2.17 -3.23
CA GLY A 238 -4.63 2.72 -4.58
C GLY A 238 -3.51 3.65 -5.03
N VAL A 239 -2.32 3.55 -4.43
CA VAL A 239 -1.15 4.39 -4.74
C VAL A 239 -0.09 3.62 -5.49
N LYS A 240 0.59 4.31 -6.39
CA LYS A 240 1.73 3.76 -7.12
C LYS A 240 2.70 4.84 -7.54
N GLU A 241 3.96 4.46 -7.66
CA GLU A 241 5.03 5.32 -8.18
C GLU A 241 5.96 4.54 -9.09
N ASP A 242 6.45 5.20 -10.11
CA ASP A 242 7.32 4.62 -11.12
C ASP A 242 8.80 4.67 -10.68
N LEU A 243 9.50 3.55 -10.85
CA LEU A 243 10.95 3.46 -10.66
C LEU A 243 11.63 3.61 -12.02
N VAL A 244 12.23 4.78 -12.24
CA VAL A 244 12.83 5.14 -13.54
C VAL A 244 14.31 4.73 -13.57
N PRO A 245 14.72 3.87 -14.51
CA PRO A 245 16.12 3.42 -14.59
C PRO A 245 17.06 4.59 -14.88
N GLY A 246 18.18 4.66 -14.14
CA GLY A 246 19.20 5.68 -14.30
C GLY A 246 18.82 7.07 -13.76
N LEU A 247 17.70 7.22 -13.09
CA LEU A 247 17.32 8.46 -12.40
C LEU A 247 18.17 8.60 -11.13
N GLU A 248 19.01 9.63 -11.06
CA GLU A 248 19.76 9.98 -9.85
C GLU A 248 18.77 10.47 -8.76
N GLY A 249 18.92 9.95 -7.54
CA GLY A 249 18.05 10.28 -6.41
C GLY A 249 16.73 9.51 -6.37
N GLY A 250 16.43 8.69 -7.40
CA GLY A 250 15.21 7.88 -7.40
C GLY A 250 13.90 8.66 -7.50
N THR A 251 12.79 8.00 -7.17
CA THR A 251 11.47 8.60 -6.99
C THR A 251 11.00 8.38 -5.55
N TYR A 252 10.03 9.18 -5.09
CA TYR A 252 9.58 9.15 -3.71
C TYR A 252 8.08 8.99 -3.62
N MET A 253 7.64 8.24 -2.62
CA MET A 253 6.23 8.11 -2.26
C MET A 253 6.12 7.99 -0.74
N THR A 254 5.12 8.63 -0.15
CA THR A 254 4.81 8.48 1.27
C THR A 254 3.51 7.70 1.43
N ILE A 255 3.45 6.85 2.44
CA ILE A 255 2.25 6.12 2.84
C ILE A 255 2.12 6.15 4.37
N MET A 256 0.90 6.31 4.83
CA MET A 256 0.49 6.02 6.19
C MET A 256 -0.58 4.93 6.10
N ALA A 257 -0.25 3.73 6.54
CA ALA A 257 -1.16 2.60 6.52
C ALA A 257 -2.07 2.64 7.75
N ASP A 258 -3.38 2.51 7.55
CA ASP A 258 -4.41 2.71 8.57
C ASP A 258 -5.08 1.40 9.06
N ASP A 259 -4.81 0.29 8.38
CA ASP A 259 -5.38 -1.01 8.73
C ASP A 259 -4.27 -2.08 8.88
N PRO A 260 -4.14 -2.76 10.04
CA PRO A 260 -3.23 -3.90 10.21
C PRO A 260 -3.62 -5.06 9.30
N GLY A 261 -2.63 -5.78 8.77
CA GLY A 261 -2.87 -6.93 7.91
C GLY A 261 -1.75 -7.19 6.93
N THR A 262 -1.97 -8.14 6.02
CA THR A 262 -1.02 -8.46 4.95
C THR A 262 -1.63 -8.16 3.60
N PHE A 263 -0.97 -7.30 2.82
CA PHE A 263 -1.47 -6.77 1.57
C PHE A 263 -0.49 -7.02 0.42
N PRO A 264 -0.97 -7.14 -0.82
CA PRO A 264 -0.11 -7.40 -1.95
C PRO A 264 0.66 -6.16 -2.42
N ILE A 265 1.92 -6.38 -2.82
CA ILE A 265 2.73 -5.46 -3.62
C ILE A 265 2.75 -5.97 -5.06
N ARG A 266 2.58 -5.10 -6.05
CA ARG A 266 2.57 -5.45 -7.47
C ARG A 266 3.46 -4.53 -8.29
N CYS A 267 3.97 -5.05 -9.41
CA CYS A 267 4.55 -4.23 -10.44
C CYS A 267 3.45 -3.79 -11.42
N ALA A 268 3.31 -2.47 -11.64
CA ALA A 268 2.27 -1.89 -12.47
C ALA A 268 2.80 -1.27 -13.78
N GLU A 269 4.10 -1.45 -14.09
CA GLU A 269 4.71 -1.05 -15.36
C GLU A 269 5.39 -2.27 -16.01
N TYR A 270 5.19 -2.46 -17.32
CA TYR A 270 5.73 -3.63 -18.02
C TYR A 270 7.26 -3.66 -17.98
N CYS A 271 7.81 -4.62 -17.27
CA CYS A 271 9.24 -4.78 -17.01
C CYS A 271 9.87 -6.04 -17.66
N GLY A 272 9.17 -6.70 -18.56
CA GLY A 272 9.67 -7.86 -19.29
C GLY A 272 8.84 -9.14 -19.11
N ASN A 273 9.41 -10.29 -19.47
CA ASN A 273 8.68 -11.55 -19.62
C ASN A 273 8.02 -12.09 -18.35
N GLN A 274 8.58 -11.81 -17.17
CA GLN A 274 8.03 -12.25 -15.89
C GLN A 274 7.37 -11.09 -15.10
N HIS A 275 6.99 -10.02 -15.80
CA HIS A 275 6.30 -8.87 -15.18
C HIS A 275 5.14 -9.29 -14.28
N SER A 276 4.29 -10.21 -14.72
CA SER A 276 3.14 -10.70 -13.93
C SER A 276 3.52 -11.51 -12.70
N MET A 277 4.77 -11.94 -12.60
CA MET A 277 5.31 -12.71 -11.46
C MET A 277 6.04 -11.82 -10.46
N MET A 278 6.26 -10.53 -10.80
CA MET A 278 6.90 -9.57 -9.93
C MET A 278 5.90 -9.06 -8.88
N TYR A 279 5.88 -9.71 -7.74
CA TYR A 279 5.03 -9.39 -6.61
C TYR A 279 5.81 -9.48 -5.29
N GLY A 280 5.23 -8.92 -4.25
CA GLY A 280 5.66 -9.03 -2.87
C GLY A 280 4.44 -8.90 -1.96
N GLN A 281 4.68 -8.88 -0.67
CA GLN A 281 3.68 -8.61 0.35
C GLN A 281 4.21 -7.56 1.33
N VAL A 282 3.29 -6.78 1.87
CA VAL A 282 3.54 -5.88 2.99
C VAL A 282 2.67 -6.31 4.15
N LYS A 283 3.28 -6.48 5.31
CA LYS A 283 2.62 -6.74 6.58
C LYS A 283 2.58 -5.42 7.36
N ILE A 284 1.38 -4.92 7.60
CA ILE A 284 1.16 -3.77 8.47
C ILE A 284 0.95 -4.32 9.88
N VAL A 285 1.77 -3.85 10.82
CA VAL A 285 1.71 -4.22 12.22
C VAL A 285 1.05 -3.10 13.01
N ALA A 286 0.12 -3.45 13.90
CA ALA A 286 -0.58 -2.46 14.70
C ALA A 286 0.42 -1.70 15.56
N ALA A 287 0.33 -0.37 15.57
CA ALA A 287 1.02 0.44 16.54
C ALA A 287 0.41 0.23 17.94
N GLU A 288 1.18 0.52 19.00
CA GLU A 288 0.67 0.42 20.37
C GLU A 288 -0.66 1.18 20.52
N GLY A 289 -1.72 0.45 20.85
CA GLY A 289 -3.00 1.02 21.29
C GLY A 289 -4.08 1.25 20.24
N THR A 290 -3.97 0.68 19.03
CA THR A 290 -5.05 0.72 18.02
C THR A 290 -5.82 -0.58 17.91
#